data_6881ff2b2bbe3e8bdb7be12424e83cd0
#
_entry.id   6881ff2b2bbe3e8bdb7be12424e83cd0
#
_cell.length_a   1.000
_cell.length_b   1.000
_cell.length_c   1.000
_cell.angle_alpha   90.00
_cell.angle_beta   90.00
_cell.angle_gamma   90.00
#
_symmetry.space_group_name_H-M   'P 1'
#
loop_
_entity.id
_entity.type
_entity.pdbx_description
1 polymer ?
#
loop_
_entity_poly.entity_id
_entity_poly.type
_entity_poly.pdbx_seq_one_letter_code
_entity_poly.pdbx_strand_id
1 'polypeptide(L)'
;MKKKWKGVLWMLALAIVMIFQNPIEARAGHCGGSVGDCGCETDYCNNQMVCYYNSPWDYCVGHNFGNTWTYISTSATCTSQGSQHWRGYCSICQRWYDLYMSDGPLGHSYGSWQNYSTTQHKASCVRCGVTTYGYHSMGNWYDGGDGWHYRKCNQCSYTEKKDCTAPSVSSFSATPNSWSSGNGTVTITARDKGSGLTTIEIYRTNVNTGASERVASYNHGGTTASVTDTYTEHEEGVYYYTAYLSDSVGNGSSSTSATIYLDHSNPSILGTENTNTAWTNVAPQINVSATDYLSGTSYRGSGVASVVIKDSAGVVVGRGTTSASYTLESKYEGTYTWTIVATDKVGHTSSKTVTTRYDITKPGIDGTETSIVHNGTLISGYLPDNIIDQSIDDKPYRSVNSPNDTSGLKSVILYKVIGTEKTVIYGSGTKATFDASDTNSSFHMYYELPDDEKEVAYYLIVVSDHAGNVAKKKLTSQQSLLTWFHTNIDGSTYR
;
A
#
# COMPACT_ATOMS: atom_id res chain seq x y z
N MET A 1 -30.90 -27.30 27.01
CA MET A 1 -31.91 -28.34 26.66
C MET A 1 -31.39 -29.72 27.03
N LYS A 2 -31.65 -30.12 28.32
CA LYS A 2 -31.38 -31.49 28.81
C LYS A 2 -32.74 -32.19 28.83
N LYS A 3 -32.87 -33.26 28.01
CA LYS A 3 -33.80 -34.40 28.25
C LYS A 3 -33.84 -35.26 26.99
N LYS A 4 -33.71 -36.55 27.22
CA LYS A 4 -33.87 -37.70 26.32
C LYS A 4 -32.57 -38.38 25.88
N TRP A 5 -32.00 -39.12 26.80
CA TRP A 5 -31.19 -40.30 26.47
C TRP A 5 -31.15 -41.21 27.73
N LYS A 6 -32.30 -41.75 28.14
CA LYS A 6 -32.42 -42.76 29.19
C LYS A 6 -33.20 -44.03 28.74
N GLY A 7 -33.41 -44.17 27.42
CA GLY A 7 -34.24 -45.25 26.89
C GLY A 7 -33.52 -46.36 26.17
N VAL A 8 -32.22 -46.26 25.84
CA VAL A 8 -31.52 -47.27 24.99
C VAL A 8 -30.66 -48.23 25.79
N LEU A 9 -30.32 -47.93 27.03
CA LEU A 9 -29.49 -48.83 27.85
C LEU A 9 -30.24 -49.99 28.50
N TRP A 10 -31.58 -50.02 28.50
CA TRP A 10 -32.40 -51.13 29.11
C TRP A 10 -32.76 -52.24 28.10
N MET A 11 -32.65 -52.03 26.80
CA MET A 11 -32.94 -53.06 25.82
C MET A 11 -31.74 -53.94 25.49
N LEU A 12 -30.51 -53.51 25.72
CA LEU A 12 -29.31 -54.33 25.55
C LEU A 12 -29.00 -55.26 26.74
N ALA A 13 -29.52 -54.95 27.94
CA ALA A 13 -29.34 -55.79 29.09
C ALA A 13 -30.36 -56.95 29.17
N LEU A 14 -31.49 -56.83 28.46
CA LEU A 14 -32.48 -57.94 28.38
C LEU A 14 -32.16 -58.96 27.28
N ALA A 15 -31.35 -58.62 26.29
CA ALA A 15 -30.96 -59.55 25.22
C ALA A 15 -29.83 -60.51 25.64
N ILE A 16 -29.06 -60.19 26.68
CA ILE A 16 -27.96 -61.05 27.18
C ILE A 16 -28.43 -62.00 28.26
N VAL A 17 -29.57 -61.76 28.90
CA VAL A 17 -30.13 -62.65 29.96
C VAL A 17 -31.02 -63.77 29.38
N MET A 18 -31.43 -63.69 28.10
CA MET A 18 -32.25 -64.77 27.48
C MET A 18 -31.47 -65.78 26.72
N ILE A 19 -30.14 -65.77 26.77
CA ILE A 19 -29.33 -66.89 26.14
C ILE A 19 -28.88 -67.98 27.13
N PHE A 20 -29.11 -67.75 28.43
CA PHE A 20 -28.70 -68.70 29.47
C PHE A 20 -29.80 -69.25 30.35
N GLN A 21 -31.05 -69.20 29.97
CA GLN A 21 -32.16 -69.84 30.69
C GLN A 21 -33.12 -70.47 29.69
N ASN A 22 -32.70 -71.42 28.98
CA ASN A 22 -33.55 -72.56 28.64
C ASN A 22 -33.14 -73.67 29.52
N PRO A 23 -33.85 -73.99 30.59
CA PRO A 23 -33.75 -75.35 31.13
C PRO A 23 -34.21 -76.26 30.01
N ILE A 24 -33.35 -77.15 29.63
CA ILE A 24 -33.79 -78.31 28.85
C ILE A 24 -34.84 -78.92 29.70
N GLU A 25 -36.09 -78.66 29.43
CA GLU A 25 -37.18 -79.45 29.99
C GLU A 25 -36.91 -80.87 29.50
N ALA A 26 -36.48 -81.66 30.42
CA ALA A 26 -36.53 -83.09 30.25
C ALA A 26 -38.00 -83.46 30.03
N ARG A 27 -38.42 -83.43 28.77
CA ARG A 27 -39.69 -84.01 28.43
C ARG A 27 -39.55 -85.48 28.74
N ALA A 28 -40.15 -85.85 29.84
CA ALA A 28 -40.40 -87.27 30.07
C ALA A 28 -41.18 -87.75 28.85
N GLY A 29 -40.47 -88.47 27.99
CA GLY A 29 -41.09 -89.08 26.81
C GLY A 29 -42.14 -90.01 27.29
N HIS A 30 -43.35 -89.70 26.94
CA HIS A 30 -44.46 -90.62 27.14
C HIS A 30 -44.22 -91.81 26.20
N CYS A 31 -43.59 -92.85 26.75
CA CYS A 31 -43.47 -94.12 26.01
C CYS A 31 -44.80 -94.88 26.09
N GLY A 32 -45.75 -94.40 25.25
CA GLY A 32 -47.05 -95.07 25.12
C GLY A 32 -47.48 -95.27 23.69
N GLY A 33 -46.56 -95.05 22.75
CA GLY A 33 -46.73 -95.25 21.34
C GLY A 33 -45.80 -96.36 20.76
N SER A 34 -46.12 -96.83 19.60
CA SER A 34 -45.34 -97.85 18.88
C SER A 34 -43.87 -97.43 18.69
N VAL A 35 -42.97 -98.37 18.71
CA VAL A 35 -41.52 -98.22 18.45
C VAL A 35 -41.28 -97.28 17.27
N GLY A 36 -40.65 -96.04 17.49
CA GLY A 36 -40.25 -95.08 16.46
C GLY A 36 -40.69 -93.65 16.68
N ASP A 37 -41.65 -93.30 17.53
CA ASP A 37 -42.22 -91.96 17.60
C ASP A 37 -41.56 -91.00 18.61
N CYS A 38 -40.64 -91.43 19.42
CA CYS A 38 -39.99 -90.60 20.44
C CYS A 38 -38.46 -90.44 20.27
N GLY A 39 -37.86 -90.95 19.20
CA GLY A 39 -36.41 -90.85 18.98
C GLY A 39 -35.58 -91.61 20.03
N CYS A 40 -36.22 -92.42 20.83
CA CYS A 40 -35.53 -93.32 21.79
C CYS A 40 -35.25 -94.65 21.13
N GLU A 41 -33.99 -95.02 21.08
CA GLU A 41 -33.71 -96.47 20.83
C GLU A 41 -34.23 -97.28 21.99
N THR A 42 -35.22 -98.09 21.73
CA THR A 42 -35.74 -99.00 22.71
C THR A 42 -35.02 -100.36 22.54
N ASP A 43 -34.41 -100.86 23.58
CA ASP A 43 -33.89 -102.18 23.64
C ASP A 43 -34.53 -102.93 24.83
N TYR A 44 -34.67 -104.22 24.72
CA TYR A 44 -35.27 -104.99 25.75
C TYR A 44 -34.16 -105.73 26.52
N CYS A 45 -33.97 -105.38 27.77
CA CYS A 45 -33.20 -106.09 28.69
C CYS A 45 -34.06 -106.72 29.77
N ASN A 46 -34.17 -108.05 29.85
CA ASN A 46 -35.14 -108.72 30.72
C ASN A 46 -36.64 -108.40 30.49
N ASN A 47 -37.03 -108.24 29.23
CA ASN A 47 -38.40 -107.87 28.86
C ASN A 47 -38.90 -106.45 29.34
N GLN A 48 -38.02 -105.51 29.64
CA GLN A 48 -38.42 -104.16 30.02
C GLN A 48 -37.95 -103.15 28.95
N MET A 49 -38.82 -102.22 28.55
CA MET A 49 -38.54 -101.11 27.63
C MET A 49 -37.59 -100.09 28.27
N VAL A 50 -36.55 -99.71 27.57
CA VAL A 50 -35.51 -98.90 28.12
C VAL A 50 -35.37 -97.67 27.22
N CYS A 51 -35.45 -96.49 27.81
CA CYS A 51 -35.24 -95.21 27.11
C CYS A 51 -33.90 -94.62 27.52
N TYR A 52 -33.15 -94.09 26.53
CA TYR A 52 -31.88 -93.41 26.75
C TYR A 52 -32.12 -91.90 26.73
N TYR A 53 -31.50 -91.21 27.71
CA TYR A 53 -31.52 -89.73 27.80
C TYR A 53 -30.10 -89.19 27.58
N ASN A 54 -30.04 -87.91 27.30
CA ASN A 54 -28.83 -87.14 26.94
C ASN A 54 -27.77 -87.00 28.05
N SER A 55 -27.79 -87.83 29.05
CA SER A 55 -26.78 -87.81 30.12
C SER A 55 -26.23 -89.23 30.37
N PRO A 56 -24.90 -89.39 30.50
CA PRO A 56 -24.32 -90.66 30.82
C PRO A 56 -24.66 -91.24 32.22
N TRP A 57 -25.36 -90.41 32.99
CA TRP A 57 -25.79 -90.79 34.36
C TRP A 57 -27.28 -91.17 34.43
N ASP A 58 -28.03 -90.92 33.36
CA ASP A 58 -29.40 -91.40 33.25
C ASP A 58 -29.41 -92.83 32.68
N TYR A 59 -29.59 -93.82 33.54
CA TYR A 59 -29.66 -95.18 33.07
C TYR A 59 -31.08 -95.73 33.23
N CYS A 60 -31.41 -96.53 32.30
CA CYS A 60 -32.75 -97.11 32.29
C CYS A 60 -32.85 -98.28 33.26
N VAL A 61 -34.09 -98.38 33.71
CA VAL A 61 -34.45 -99.56 34.62
C VAL A 61 -34.38 -100.85 33.80
N GLY A 62 -33.45 -101.68 34.12
CA GLY A 62 -33.28 -103.00 33.48
C GLY A 62 -31.91 -103.24 32.80
N HIS A 63 -31.14 -102.14 32.51
CA HIS A 63 -29.73 -102.34 32.10
C HIS A 63 -28.80 -102.18 33.30
N ASN A 64 -27.80 -102.98 33.38
CA ASN A 64 -26.78 -102.86 34.40
C ASN A 64 -25.41 -102.59 33.74
N PHE A 65 -24.99 -101.32 33.73
CA PHE A 65 -23.72 -100.90 33.18
C PHE A 65 -22.60 -100.96 34.21
N GLY A 66 -22.93 -101.05 35.48
CA GLY A 66 -21.90 -100.98 36.54
C GLY A 66 -20.97 -99.80 36.34
N ASN A 67 -19.69 -100.01 36.56
CA ASN A 67 -18.63 -99.03 36.31
C ASN A 67 -17.97 -99.22 34.94
N THR A 68 -18.66 -99.72 33.94
CA THR A 68 -18.09 -100.02 32.61
C THR A 68 -18.14 -98.94 31.60
N TRP A 69 -18.65 -97.73 31.95
CA TRP A 69 -18.65 -96.62 31.07
C TRP A 69 -17.23 -96.09 30.81
N THR A 70 -16.82 -96.06 29.56
CA THR A 70 -15.57 -95.43 29.13
C THR A 70 -15.90 -94.16 28.42
N TYR A 71 -15.11 -93.08 28.72
CA TYR A 71 -15.24 -91.79 28.14
C TYR A 71 -14.12 -91.60 27.13
N ILE A 72 -14.50 -91.24 25.92
CA ILE A 72 -13.59 -90.80 24.85
C ILE A 72 -14.06 -89.48 24.41
N SER A 73 -13.22 -88.39 24.45
CA SER A 73 -13.55 -87.08 23.99
C SER A 73 -12.55 -86.56 22.95
N THR A 74 -13.04 -85.84 22.01
CA THR A 74 -12.24 -84.98 21.15
C THR A 74 -12.56 -83.53 21.47
N SER A 75 -11.56 -82.76 21.82
CA SER A 75 -11.77 -81.37 22.14
C SER A 75 -12.27 -80.63 20.94
N ALA A 76 -13.28 -79.78 21.13
CA ALA A 76 -13.69 -78.76 20.10
C ALA A 76 -12.56 -77.80 19.78
N THR A 77 -12.37 -77.52 18.51
CA THR A 77 -11.45 -76.46 18.04
C THR A 77 -12.23 -75.24 17.72
N CYS A 78 -11.57 -74.19 17.23
CA CYS A 78 -12.25 -72.93 16.82
C CYS A 78 -13.28 -73.20 15.71
N THR A 79 -13.04 -74.13 14.81
CA THR A 79 -13.85 -74.35 13.59
C THR A 79 -14.44 -75.77 13.53
N SER A 80 -13.98 -76.69 14.36
CA SER A 80 -14.46 -78.03 14.36
C SER A 80 -15.20 -78.37 15.66
N GLN A 81 -16.26 -79.10 15.53
CA GLN A 81 -17.02 -79.60 16.65
C GLN A 81 -16.16 -80.58 17.47
N GLY A 82 -16.29 -80.54 18.76
CA GLY A 82 -15.83 -81.59 19.65
C GLY A 82 -16.86 -82.72 19.75
N SER A 83 -16.48 -83.84 20.18
CA SER A 83 -17.38 -84.93 20.48
C SER A 83 -17.05 -85.52 21.84
N GLN A 84 -18.09 -85.84 22.55
CA GLN A 84 -18.04 -86.64 23.76
C GLN A 84 -18.72 -87.96 23.45
N HIS A 85 -18.00 -89.01 23.62
CA HIS A 85 -18.51 -90.33 23.38
C HIS A 85 -18.35 -91.17 24.66
N TRP A 86 -19.48 -91.60 25.16
CA TRP A 86 -19.53 -92.47 26.31
C TRP A 86 -19.90 -93.89 25.86
N ARG A 87 -19.15 -94.90 26.23
CA ARG A 87 -19.42 -96.30 25.87
C ARG A 87 -19.50 -97.09 27.10
N GLY A 88 -20.65 -97.82 27.33
CA GLY A 88 -20.95 -98.63 28.47
C GLY A 88 -21.34 -100.04 28.06
N TYR A 89 -20.86 -100.99 28.79
CA TYR A 89 -21.24 -102.42 28.58
C TYR A 89 -22.32 -102.81 29.59
N CYS A 90 -23.44 -103.30 29.10
CA CYS A 90 -24.49 -103.85 29.96
C CYS A 90 -24.21 -105.31 30.28
N SER A 91 -24.01 -105.65 31.55
CA SER A 91 -23.72 -106.96 31.99
C SER A 91 -24.91 -107.94 31.91
N ILE A 92 -26.14 -107.33 31.79
CA ILE A 92 -27.37 -108.12 31.73
C ILE A 92 -27.62 -108.62 30.30
N CYS A 93 -27.61 -107.73 29.29
CA CYS A 93 -27.87 -108.11 27.90
C CYS A 93 -26.59 -108.37 27.10
N GLN A 94 -25.43 -108.25 27.73
CA GLN A 94 -24.13 -108.48 27.14
C GLN A 94 -23.85 -107.69 25.88
N ARG A 95 -24.31 -106.37 25.81
CA ARG A 95 -24.14 -105.49 24.69
C ARG A 95 -23.48 -104.21 25.11
N TRP A 96 -22.79 -103.55 24.15
CA TRP A 96 -22.23 -102.26 24.26
C TRP A 96 -23.26 -101.21 23.80
N TYR A 97 -23.31 -100.11 24.56
CA TYR A 97 -24.14 -98.96 24.27
C TYR A 97 -23.27 -97.71 24.14
N ASP A 98 -23.53 -96.95 23.12
CA ASP A 98 -22.78 -95.72 22.81
C ASP A 98 -23.72 -94.50 22.95
N LEU A 99 -23.28 -93.46 23.75
CA LEU A 99 -23.92 -92.24 23.89
C LEU A 99 -22.98 -91.13 23.31
N TYR A 100 -23.45 -90.42 22.33
CA TYR A 100 -22.70 -89.39 21.66
C TYR A 100 -23.29 -88.01 22.00
N MET A 101 -22.46 -87.09 22.43
CA MET A 101 -22.75 -85.67 22.57
C MET A 101 -21.77 -84.86 21.76
N SER A 102 -22.19 -83.84 21.08
CA SER A 102 -21.34 -82.96 20.30
C SER A 102 -21.28 -81.58 20.95
N ASP A 103 -20.07 -81.09 21.15
CA ASP A 103 -19.82 -79.68 21.50
C ASP A 103 -19.67 -78.90 20.22
N GLY A 104 -20.41 -77.79 20.07
CA GLY A 104 -20.26 -76.92 18.90
C GLY A 104 -18.85 -76.36 18.80
N PRO A 105 -18.44 -75.87 17.63
CA PRO A 105 -17.15 -75.19 17.47
C PRO A 105 -17.03 -74.05 18.48
N LEU A 106 -15.85 -73.94 19.07
CA LEU A 106 -15.59 -72.92 20.12
C LEU A 106 -15.62 -71.50 19.58
N GLY A 107 -15.62 -71.36 18.26
CA GLY A 107 -15.45 -70.07 17.62
C GLY A 107 -14.03 -69.52 17.82
N HIS A 108 -13.71 -68.44 17.10
CA HIS A 108 -12.46 -67.76 17.33
C HIS A 108 -12.58 -66.79 18.51
N SER A 109 -11.62 -66.80 19.40
CA SER A 109 -11.45 -65.78 20.46
C SER A 109 -10.23 -64.96 20.12
N TYR A 110 -10.48 -63.79 19.54
CA TYR A 110 -9.40 -62.96 19.14
C TYR A 110 -8.86 -62.17 20.35
N GLY A 111 -7.51 -62.09 20.41
CA GLY A 111 -6.80 -61.27 21.39
C GLY A 111 -6.90 -59.77 21.10
N SER A 112 -6.05 -58.99 21.74
CA SER A 112 -6.01 -57.53 21.52
C SER A 112 -5.65 -57.18 20.08
N TRP A 113 -6.34 -56.21 19.52
CA TRP A 113 -6.04 -55.68 18.21
C TRP A 113 -4.68 -54.98 18.20
N GLN A 114 -3.88 -55.26 17.19
CA GLN A 114 -2.56 -54.68 16.96
C GLN A 114 -2.58 -53.87 15.66
N ASN A 115 -1.85 -52.76 15.62
CA ASN A 115 -1.67 -52.00 14.37
C ASN A 115 -0.97 -52.95 13.34
N TYR A 116 -1.51 -52.98 12.12
CA TYR A 116 -0.95 -53.75 11.01
C TYR A 116 -0.51 -52.85 9.85
N SER A 117 -1.31 -51.87 9.50
CA SER A 117 -1.05 -50.91 8.44
C SER A 117 -1.67 -49.55 8.78
N THR A 118 -1.54 -48.57 7.89
CA THR A 118 -2.22 -47.25 8.03
C THR A 118 -3.73 -47.34 7.95
N THR A 119 -4.30 -48.45 7.43
CA THR A 119 -5.74 -48.59 7.22
C THR A 119 -6.34 -49.71 8.05
N GLN A 120 -5.54 -50.67 8.50
CA GLN A 120 -6.02 -51.93 9.12
C GLN A 120 -5.27 -52.27 10.39
N HIS A 121 -5.99 -52.84 11.32
CA HIS A 121 -5.48 -53.55 12.48
C HIS A 121 -5.71 -55.06 12.33
N LYS A 122 -4.97 -55.88 13.06
CA LYS A 122 -5.09 -57.37 13.09
C LYS A 122 -5.24 -57.87 14.51
N ALA A 123 -5.94 -58.96 14.64
CA ALA A 123 -5.97 -59.72 15.88
C ALA A 123 -5.83 -61.21 15.58
N SER A 124 -5.05 -61.91 16.39
CA SER A 124 -4.86 -63.40 16.27
C SER A 124 -5.71 -64.10 17.29
N CYS A 125 -6.32 -65.20 16.86
CA CYS A 125 -7.07 -66.06 17.76
C CYS A 125 -6.11 -66.64 18.77
N VAL A 126 -6.39 -66.53 20.07
CA VAL A 126 -5.57 -67.02 21.18
C VAL A 126 -5.57 -68.59 21.27
N ARG A 127 -6.52 -69.23 20.57
CA ARG A 127 -6.67 -70.69 20.59
C ARG A 127 -5.97 -71.34 19.39
N CYS A 128 -6.05 -70.74 18.19
CA CYS A 128 -5.59 -71.41 16.96
C CYS A 128 -4.62 -70.59 16.14
N GLY A 129 -4.31 -69.31 16.54
CA GLY A 129 -3.37 -68.48 15.86
C GLY A 129 -3.89 -67.83 14.57
N VAL A 130 -5.08 -68.18 14.07
CA VAL A 130 -5.67 -67.52 12.85
C VAL A 130 -5.83 -66.07 13.09
N THR A 131 -5.38 -65.30 12.10
CA THR A 131 -5.43 -63.83 12.16
C THR A 131 -6.63 -63.31 11.38
N THR A 132 -7.32 -62.32 11.97
CA THR A 132 -8.36 -61.52 11.31
C THR A 132 -7.88 -60.08 11.15
N TYR A 133 -8.44 -59.38 10.16
CA TYR A 133 -8.13 -58.00 9.85
C TYR A 133 -9.41 -57.17 9.92
N GLY A 134 -9.28 -55.94 10.41
CA GLY A 134 -10.36 -54.96 10.46
C GLY A 134 -9.85 -53.59 10.09
N TYR A 135 -10.71 -52.69 9.63
CA TYR A 135 -10.36 -51.30 9.42
C TYR A 135 -10.30 -50.54 10.76
N HIS A 136 -9.42 -49.54 10.83
CA HIS A 136 -9.33 -48.72 12.03
C HIS A 136 -10.65 -48.02 12.33
N SER A 137 -11.18 -48.15 13.51
CA SER A 137 -12.28 -47.39 14.06
C SER A 137 -11.69 -46.17 14.79
N MET A 138 -11.58 -45.03 14.08
CA MET A 138 -10.91 -43.85 14.61
C MET A 138 -11.83 -43.05 15.54
N GLY A 139 -11.28 -42.59 16.65
CA GLY A 139 -11.93 -41.67 17.58
C GLY A 139 -11.96 -40.24 17.04
N ASN A 140 -12.40 -39.30 17.87
CA ASN A 140 -12.41 -37.89 17.54
C ASN A 140 -10.99 -37.30 17.49
N TRP A 141 -10.83 -36.23 16.67
CA TRP A 141 -9.62 -35.47 16.65
C TRP A 141 -9.47 -34.66 17.95
N TYR A 142 -8.26 -34.59 18.49
CA TYR A 142 -7.89 -33.75 19.63
C TYR A 142 -6.60 -33.00 19.35
N ASP A 143 -6.45 -31.78 19.91
CA ASP A 143 -5.24 -30.97 19.79
C ASP A 143 -4.12 -31.57 20.67
N GLY A 144 -2.95 -31.79 20.07
CA GLY A 144 -1.74 -32.27 20.77
C GLY A 144 -0.95 -31.18 21.48
N GLY A 145 -1.24 -29.89 21.22
CA GLY A 145 -0.50 -28.75 21.75
C GLY A 145 0.84 -28.47 21.06
N ASP A 146 1.23 -29.30 20.11
CA ASP A 146 2.48 -29.21 19.31
C ASP A 146 2.26 -28.71 17.87
N GLY A 147 1.05 -28.27 17.55
CA GLY A 147 0.63 -27.86 16.21
C GLY A 147 -0.07 -28.97 15.42
N TRP A 148 -0.12 -30.20 15.96
CA TRP A 148 -0.76 -31.34 15.33
C TRP A 148 -2.07 -31.72 16.04
N HIS A 149 -3.07 -32.04 15.24
CA HIS A 149 -4.26 -32.72 15.72
C HIS A 149 -4.07 -34.22 15.53
N TYR A 150 -4.47 -34.98 16.56
CA TYR A 150 -4.34 -36.43 16.61
C TYR A 150 -5.69 -37.09 16.74
N ARG A 151 -5.82 -38.29 16.19
CA ARG A 151 -6.90 -39.22 16.53
C ARG A 151 -6.34 -40.63 16.66
N LYS A 152 -6.89 -41.37 17.61
CA LYS A 152 -6.45 -42.75 17.91
C LYS A 152 -7.48 -43.75 17.47
N CYS A 153 -7.04 -44.91 17.05
CA CYS A 153 -7.93 -46.06 16.88
C CYS A 153 -8.49 -46.49 18.23
N ASN A 154 -9.81 -46.74 18.30
CA ASN A 154 -10.48 -47.18 19.53
C ASN A 154 -10.09 -48.59 19.98
N GLN A 155 -9.44 -49.38 19.12
CA GLN A 155 -9.18 -50.76 19.32
C GLN A 155 -7.70 -51.14 19.31
N CYS A 156 -6.79 -50.31 18.76
CA CYS A 156 -5.36 -50.60 18.71
C CYS A 156 -4.54 -49.32 18.96
N SER A 157 -3.22 -49.43 18.95
CA SER A 157 -2.29 -48.34 19.20
C SER A 157 -2.08 -47.37 18.02
N TYR A 158 -2.74 -47.58 16.88
CA TYR A 158 -2.59 -46.68 15.71
C TYR A 158 -3.07 -45.30 16.03
N THR A 159 -2.23 -44.31 15.68
CA THR A 159 -2.53 -42.89 15.80
C THR A 159 -2.30 -42.24 14.46
N GLU A 160 -3.26 -41.47 14.02
CA GLU A 160 -3.18 -40.60 12.85
C GLU A 160 -2.99 -39.15 13.31
N LYS A 161 -2.22 -38.39 12.56
CA LYS A 161 -2.06 -36.94 12.81
C LYS A 161 -2.30 -36.16 11.56
N LYS A 162 -2.82 -34.96 11.70
CA LYS A 162 -2.95 -33.98 10.65
C LYS A 162 -2.67 -32.60 11.23
N ASP A 163 -2.13 -31.73 10.40
CA ASP A 163 -2.04 -30.31 10.71
C ASP A 163 -3.37 -29.62 10.39
N CYS A 164 -3.89 -28.88 11.36
CA CYS A 164 -5.10 -28.06 11.23
C CYS A 164 -4.84 -26.64 11.71
N THR A 165 -3.59 -26.30 12.01
CA THR A 165 -3.17 -24.99 12.49
C THR A 165 -2.58 -24.19 11.35
N ALA A 166 -3.01 -22.95 11.21
CA ALA A 166 -2.41 -22.04 10.24
C ALA A 166 -1.08 -21.48 10.78
N PRO A 167 -0.16 -21.10 9.89
CA PRO A 167 1.05 -20.37 10.27
C PRO A 167 0.73 -19.13 11.10
N SER A 168 1.61 -18.77 12.01
CA SER A 168 1.46 -17.62 12.89
C SER A 168 2.54 -16.56 12.62
N VAL A 169 2.12 -15.29 12.60
CA VAL A 169 3.01 -14.12 12.49
C VAL A 169 3.41 -13.68 13.89
N SER A 170 4.71 -13.62 14.16
CA SER A 170 5.27 -13.11 15.42
C SER A 170 5.44 -11.59 15.38
N SER A 171 5.87 -11.05 14.24
CA SER A 171 5.96 -9.61 13.99
C SER A 171 5.82 -9.32 12.50
N PHE A 172 5.16 -8.22 12.16
CA PHE A 172 5.10 -7.69 10.80
C PHE A 172 5.14 -6.17 10.87
N SER A 173 6.23 -5.59 10.39
CA SER A 173 6.51 -4.16 10.48
C SER A 173 6.91 -3.60 9.14
N ALA A 174 6.62 -2.33 8.94
CA ALA A 174 7.05 -1.55 7.79
C ALA A 174 7.57 -0.20 8.28
N THR A 175 8.72 0.23 7.78
CA THR A 175 9.39 1.48 8.12
C THR A 175 9.93 2.16 6.88
N PRO A 176 9.97 3.50 6.82
CA PRO A 176 9.61 4.45 7.87
C PRO A 176 8.08 4.61 8.03
N ASN A 177 7.63 4.96 9.22
CA ASN A 177 6.23 5.28 9.53
C ASN A 177 5.91 6.78 9.42
N SER A 178 6.85 7.55 8.91
CA SER A 178 6.74 8.97 8.57
C SER A 178 7.42 9.21 7.22
N TRP A 179 7.15 10.34 6.59
CA TRP A 179 7.75 10.69 5.31
C TRP A 179 9.28 10.58 5.34
N SER A 180 9.86 9.96 4.31
CA SER A 180 11.29 9.74 4.12
C SER A 180 11.68 9.86 2.66
N SER A 181 12.87 10.39 2.41
CA SER A 181 13.51 10.41 1.09
C SER A 181 14.31 9.14 0.78
N GLY A 182 14.41 8.21 1.73
CA GLY A 182 15.09 6.92 1.55
C GLY A 182 14.11 5.79 1.25
N ASN A 183 14.66 4.60 1.00
CA ASN A 183 13.85 3.40 0.77
C ASN A 183 13.11 2.94 2.02
N GLY A 184 12.01 2.22 1.80
CA GLY A 184 11.26 1.56 2.86
C GLY A 184 11.77 0.15 3.13
N THR A 185 11.55 -0.35 4.35
CA THR A 185 11.87 -1.72 4.74
C THR A 185 10.65 -2.37 5.36
N VAL A 186 10.27 -3.52 4.85
CA VAL A 186 9.16 -4.36 5.34
C VAL A 186 9.76 -5.64 5.88
N THR A 187 9.53 -5.94 7.16
CA THR A 187 10.09 -7.13 7.81
C THR A 187 8.97 -7.94 8.45
N ILE A 188 8.93 -9.24 8.14
CA ILE A 188 8.00 -10.20 8.72
C ILE A 188 8.77 -11.31 9.41
N THR A 189 8.34 -11.68 10.62
CA THR A 189 8.80 -12.87 11.34
C THR A 189 7.61 -13.78 11.57
N ALA A 190 7.70 -15.00 11.09
CA ALA A 190 6.60 -15.96 11.16
C ALA A 190 7.12 -17.38 11.40
N ARG A 191 6.22 -18.26 11.84
CA ARG A 191 6.48 -19.70 12.01
C ARG A 191 5.21 -20.52 11.87
N ASP A 192 5.38 -21.80 11.60
CA ASP A 192 4.36 -22.80 11.77
C ASP A 192 4.88 -23.93 12.65
N LYS A 193 4.05 -24.43 13.59
CA LYS A 193 4.44 -25.50 14.52
C LYS A 193 4.14 -26.89 13.97
N GLY A 194 3.18 -27.00 13.08
CA GLY A 194 2.67 -28.26 12.56
C GLY A 194 3.48 -28.80 11.38
N SER A 195 2.92 -28.68 10.19
CA SER A 195 3.52 -29.18 8.95
C SER A 195 4.66 -28.31 8.41
N GLY A 196 4.83 -27.14 8.99
CA GLY A 196 5.88 -26.18 8.69
C GLY A 196 5.49 -25.15 7.63
N LEU A 197 6.00 -23.94 7.80
CA LEU A 197 5.79 -22.80 6.92
C LEU A 197 6.37 -23.08 5.53
N THR A 198 5.54 -22.98 4.49
CA THR A 198 5.93 -23.20 3.10
C THR A 198 6.16 -21.87 2.38
N THR A 199 5.19 -20.97 2.42
CA THR A 199 5.32 -19.68 1.70
C THR A 199 4.92 -18.51 2.55
N ILE A 200 5.59 -17.36 2.27
CA ILE A 200 5.16 -16.02 2.67
C ILE A 200 5.08 -15.19 1.40
N GLU A 201 3.90 -14.68 1.08
CA GLU A 201 3.69 -13.73 -0.01
C GLU A 201 3.36 -12.36 0.55
N ILE A 202 4.05 -11.33 0.08
CA ILE A 202 3.82 -9.94 0.51
C ILE A 202 3.14 -9.19 -0.63
N TYR A 203 2.01 -8.59 -0.33
CA TYR A 203 1.25 -7.71 -1.21
C TYR A 203 1.38 -6.28 -0.73
N ARG A 204 1.73 -5.37 -1.63
CA ARG A 204 1.74 -3.93 -1.44
C ARG A 204 0.38 -3.36 -1.84
N THR A 205 -0.22 -2.52 -1.00
CA THR A 205 -1.44 -1.78 -1.34
C THR A 205 -1.17 -0.29 -1.26
N ASN A 206 -1.38 0.43 -2.36
CA ASN A 206 -1.30 1.88 -2.40
C ASN A 206 -2.51 2.49 -1.70
N VAL A 207 -2.28 3.30 -0.68
CA VAL A 207 -3.34 3.90 0.15
C VAL A 207 -4.22 4.85 -0.66
N ASN A 208 -3.65 5.55 -1.63
CA ASN A 208 -4.35 6.58 -2.40
C ASN A 208 -5.25 5.99 -3.50
N THR A 209 -4.82 4.90 -4.13
CA THR A 209 -5.52 4.28 -5.27
C THR A 209 -6.29 3.03 -4.89
N GLY A 210 -5.93 2.38 -3.79
CA GLY A 210 -6.43 1.06 -3.41
C GLY A 210 -5.87 -0.09 -4.26
N ALA A 211 -4.98 0.20 -5.21
CA ALA A 211 -4.35 -0.82 -6.03
C ALA A 211 -3.44 -1.70 -5.18
N SER A 212 -3.55 -3.02 -5.39
CA SER A 212 -2.77 -4.03 -4.67
C SER A 212 -2.06 -4.95 -5.63
N GLU A 213 -0.80 -5.26 -5.33
CA GLU A 213 0.03 -6.17 -6.12
C GLU A 213 0.98 -6.98 -5.23
N ARG A 214 1.37 -8.17 -5.71
CA ARG A 214 2.37 -8.99 -5.01
C ARG A 214 3.76 -8.48 -5.33
N VAL A 215 4.50 -8.05 -4.29
CA VAL A 215 5.85 -7.49 -4.40
C VAL A 215 6.94 -8.47 -3.97
N ALA A 216 6.61 -9.48 -3.17
CA ALA A 216 7.58 -10.50 -2.78
C ALA A 216 6.90 -11.87 -2.54
N SER A 217 7.67 -12.95 -2.72
CA SER A 217 7.27 -14.32 -2.41
C SER A 217 8.50 -15.09 -1.95
N TYR A 218 8.42 -15.67 -0.75
CA TYR A 218 9.48 -16.44 -0.10
C TYR A 218 9.03 -17.88 0.09
N ASN A 219 9.91 -18.85 -0.21
CA ASN A 219 9.64 -20.28 -0.04
C ASN A 219 10.56 -20.86 1.05
N HIS A 220 9.95 -21.44 2.08
CA HIS A 220 10.63 -22.00 3.24
C HIS A 220 10.60 -23.53 3.32
N GLY A 221 9.98 -24.19 2.32
CA GLY A 221 10.02 -25.63 2.14
C GLY A 221 9.44 -26.46 3.29
N GLY A 222 8.51 -25.91 4.08
CA GLY A 222 7.88 -26.63 5.20
C GLY A 222 8.71 -26.60 6.49
N THR A 223 9.44 -25.51 6.76
CA THR A 223 10.19 -25.36 8.02
C THR A 223 9.28 -25.02 9.20
N THR A 224 9.53 -25.64 10.34
CA THR A 224 8.87 -25.32 11.61
C THR A 224 9.62 -24.28 12.42
N ALA A 225 10.84 -23.90 12.03
CA ALA A 225 11.62 -22.85 12.67
C ALA A 225 10.97 -21.48 12.43
N SER A 226 11.27 -20.51 13.32
CA SER A 226 10.92 -19.12 13.07
C SER A 226 11.79 -18.57 11.94
N VAL A 227 11.16 -17.98 10.93
CA VAL A 227 11.82 -17.36 9.78
C VAL A 227 11.58 -15.87 9.78
N THR A 228 12.55 -15.11 9.24
CA THR A 228 12.41 -13.65 9.06
C THR A 228 12.76 -13.31 7.63
N ASP A 229 11.82 -12.67 6.94
CA ASP A 229 11.99 -12.16 5.58
C ASP A 229 11.90 -10.64 5.57
N THR A 230 12.64 -10.04 4.63
CA THR A 230 12.71 -8.60 4.47
C THR A 230 12.53 -8.23 3.00
N TYR A 231 11.63 -7.28 2.74
CA TYR A 231 11.41 -6.66 1.44
C TYR A 231 11.81 -5.19 1.52
N THR A 232 12.48 -4.68 0.49
CA THR A 232 12.84 -3.26 0.38
C THR A 232 11.92 -2.58 -0.62
N GLU A 233 11.24 -1.51 -0.18
CA GLU A 233 10.39 -0.68 -1.03
C GLU A 233 11.19 0.48 -1.61
N HIS A 234 11.15 0.64 -2.93
CA HIS A 234 11.84 1.68 -3.69
C HIS A 234 10.89 2.70 -4.31
N GLU A 235 9.60 2.36 -4.40
CA GLU A 235 8.60 3.21 -5.03
C GLU A 235 8.13 4.29 -4.08
N GLU A 236 8.09 5.54 -4.55
CA GLU A 236 7.51 6.62 -3.76
C GLU A 236 5.99 6.46 -3.63
N GLY A 237 5.46 6.82 -2.48
CA GLY A 237 4.03 6.69 -2.20
C GLY A 237 3.71 6.43 -0.75
N VAL A 238 2.44 6.16 -0.51
CA VAL A 238 1.93 5.73 0.80
C VAL A 238 1.38 4.33 0.65
N TYR A 239 2.00 3.37 1.35
CA TYR A 239 1.71 1.95 1.20
C TYR A 239 1.52 1.26 2.55
N TYR A 240 0.59 0.31 2.61
CA TYR A 240 0.59 -0.75 3.62
C TYR A 240 0.77 -2.11 2.95
N TYR A 241 1.19 -3.09 3.73
CA TYR A 241 1.50 -4.42 3.23
C TYR A 241 0.64 -5.46 3.91
N THR A 242 0.21 -6.46 3.14
CA THR A 242 -0.47 -7.64 3.64
C THR A 242 0.36 -8.85 3.31
N ALA A 243 0.69 -9.65 4.33
CA ALA A 243 1.35 -10.92 4.15
C ALA A 243 0.33 -12.06 4.19
N TYR A 244 0.44 -12.97 3.24
CA TYR A 244 -0.28 -14.24 3.20
C TYR A 244 0.70 -15.37 3.41
N LEU A 245 0.38 -16.23 4.36
CA LEU A 245 1.24 -17.35 4.76
C LEU A 245 0.52 -18.66 4.47
N SER A 246 1.26 -19.68 4.04
CA SER A 246 0.74 -21.03 3.91
C SER A 246 1.72 -22.07 4.48
N ASP A 247 1.19 -23.16 5.03
CA ASP A 247 1.94 -24.36 5.42
C ASP A 247 1.99 -25.38 4.29
N SER A 248 2.60 -26.54 4.54
CA SER A 248 2.76 -27.61 3.56
C SER A 248 1.49 -28.44 3.30
N VAL A 249 0.43 -28.25 4.07
CA VAL A 249 -0.86 -28.93 3.91
C VAL A 249 -1.99 -28.00 3.50
N GLY A 250 -1.69 -26.69 3.29
CA GLY A 250 -2.62 -25.71 2.75
C GLY A 250 -3.39 -24.89 3.78
N ASN A 251 -3.06 -24.96 5.09
CA ASN A 251 -3.61 -24.00 6.02
C ASN A 251 -2.94 -22.63 5.81
N GLY A 252 -3.71 -21.55 5.88
CA GLY A 252 -3.23 -20.22 5.62
C GLY A 252 -3.64 -19.20 6.67
N SER A 253 -2.84 -18.15 6.79
CA SER A 253 -3.14 -16.96 7.59
C SER A 253 -2.70 -15.71 6.87
N SER A 254 -3.15 -14.54 7.34
CA SER A 254 -2.72 -13.24 6.84
C SER A 254 -2.52 -12.24 7.97
N SER A 255 -1.69 -11.26 7.71
CA SER A 255 -1.44 -10.15 8.62
C SER A 255 -1.18 -8.88 7.83
N THR A 256 -1.47 -7.71 8.41
CA THR A 256 -1.25 -6.40 7.78
C THR A 256 -0.21 -5.61 8.58
N SER A 257 0.71 -4.94 7.87
CA SER A 257 1.76 -4.12 8.48
C SER A 257 1.27 -2.70 8.80
N ALA A 258 2.16 -1.92 9.42
CA ALA A 258 2.06 -0.46 9.46
C ALA A 258 2.21 0.15 8.05
N THR A 259 1.79 1.42 7.90
CA THR A 259 1.94 2.18 6.65
C THR A 259 3.32 2.80 6.57
N ILE A 260 3.93 2.79 5.38
CA ILE A 260 5.14 3.58 5.05
C ILE A 260 4.79 4.79 4.17
N TYR A 261 5.66 5.79 4.25
CA TYR A 261 5.53 7.07 3.55
C TYR A 261 6.87 7.39 2.88
N LEU A 262 6.92 7.29 1.55
CA LEU A 262 8.12 7.56 0.75
C LEU A 262 7.86 8.70 -0.21
N ASP A 263 8.79 9.66 -0.25
CA ASP A 263 8.76 10.82 -1.12
C ASP A 263 10.16 11.03 -1.71
N HIS A 264 10.25 10.86 -3.02
CA HIS A 264 11.50 11.04 -3.80
C HIS A 264 11.38 12.23 -4.74
N SER A 265 10.25 12.92 -4.74
CA SER A 265 9.94 14.02 -5.62
C SER A 265 10.43 15.34 -5.10
N ASN A 266 10.82 16.25 -6.01
CA ASN A 266 11.15 17.63 -5.66
C ASN A 266 9.87 18.49 -5.63
N PRO A 267 9.79 19.49 -4.75
CA PRO A 267 8.68 20.44 -4.76
C PRO A 267 8.66 21.28 -6.04
N SER A 268 7.49 21.68 -6.49
CA SER A 268 7.28 22.53 -7.67
C SER A 268 7.09 24.00 -7.28
N ILE A 269 7.85 24.91 -7.92
CA ILE A 269 7.75 26.36 -7.69
C ILE A 269 6.77 26.94 -8.71
N LEU A 270 5.79 27.73 -8.23
CA LEU A 270 4.73 28.36 -8.96
C LEU A 270 4.75 29.88 -8.75
N GLY A 271 4.16 30.62 -9.69
CA GLY A 271 4.00 32.11 -9.58
C GLY A 271 5.16 32.91 -10.14
N THR A 272 6.26 32.26 -10.57
CA THR A 272 7.39 32.91 -11.19
C THR A 272 7.01 33.59 -12.52
N GLU A 273 6.04 33.04 -13.23
CA GLU A 273 5.47 33.54 -14.49
C GLU A 273 4.68 34.84 -14.32
N ASN A 274 4.24 35.16 -13.10
CA ASN A 274 3.49 36.38 -12.78
C ASN A 274 4.41 37.54 -12.39
N THR A 275 5.71 37.31 -12.31
CA THR A 275 6.68 38.39 -12.01
C THR A 275 6.86 39.28 -13.23
N ASN A 276 6.69 40.58 -13.02
CA ASN A 276 6.94 41.57 -14.10
C ASN A 276 8.44 41.61 -14.43
N THR A 277 8.80 41.20 -15.64
CA THR A 277 10.17 41.18 -16.14
C THR A 277 10.51 42.39 -17.01
N ALA A 278 9.51 43.21 -17.34
CA ALA A 278 9.70 44.45 -18.07
C ALA A 278 10.26 45.54 -17.14
N TRP A 279 10.84 46.61 -17.76
CA TRP A 279 11.22 47.79 -17.02
C TRP A 279 10.01 48.44 -16.38
N THR A 280 10.14 48.89 -15.14
CA THR A 280 9.08 49.53 -14.37
C THR A 280 9.65 50.59 -13.43
N ASN A 281 8.91 51.68 -13.23
CA ASN A 281 9.21 52.69 -12.22
C ASN A 281 8.47 52.47 -10.90
N VAL A 282 7.79 51.35 -10.78
CA VAL A 282 7.18 50.87 -9.53
C VAL A 282 8.06 49.74 -8.97
N ALA A 283 8.32 49.79 -7.67
CA ALA A 283 9.16 48.80 -7.02
C ALA A 283 8.70 47.33 -7.36
N PRO A 284 9.55 46.53 -8.01
CA PRO A 284 9.20 45.19 -8.40
C PRO A 284 8.81 44.31 -7.20
N GLN A 285 7.76 43.52 -7.37
CA GLN A 285 7.29 42.58 -6.38
C GLN A 285 7.37 41.16 -6.92
N ILE A 286 7.87 40.26 -6.09
CA ILE A 286 7.94 38.82 -6.34
C ILE A 286 6.98 38.16 -5.39
N ASN A 287 6.03 37.38 -5.94
CA ASN A 287 5.10 36.53 -5.18
C ASN A 287 5.15 35.13 -5.74
N VAL A 288 5.62 34.20 -4.93
CA VAL A 288 5.84 32.83 -5.34
C VAL A 288 5.24 31.83 -4.32
N SER A 289 4.84 30.70 -4.77
CA SER A 289 4.39 29.60 -3.93
C SER A 289 5.05 28.29 -4.37
N ALA A 290 4.92 27.27 -3.55
CA ALA A 290 5.35 25.92 -3.92
C ALA A 290 4.31 24.88 -3.52
N THR A 291 4.27 23.81 -4.28
CA THR A 291 3.47 22.62 -4.01
C THR A 291 4.40 21.41 -4.07
N ASP A 292 4.00 20.36 -3.37
CA ASP A 292 4.74 19.12 -3.33
C ASP A 292 3.79 17.94 -3.58
N TYR A 293 4.03 17.23 -4.69
CA TYR A 293 3.23 16.09 -5.13
C TYR A 293 4.15 14.96 -5.54
N LEU A 294 3.74 13.72 -5.31
CA LEU A 294 4.40 12.53 -5.80
C LEU A 294 4.44 12.52 -7.35
N SER A 295 5.54 12.07 -7.92
CA SER A 295 5.83 12.15 -9.35
C SER A 295 4.70 11.59 -10.23
N GLY A 296 4.28 12.35 -11.21
CA GLY A 296 3.24 11.95 -12.15
C GLY A 296 1.84 11.77 -11.56
N THR A 297 1.60 12.24 -10.32
CA THR A 297 0.32 12.08 -9.63
C THR A 297 -0.24 13.42 -9.14
N SER A 298 -1.50 13.39 -8.69
CA SER A 298 -2.12 14.49 -7.94
C SER A 298 -2.08 14.28 -6.41
N TYR A 299 -1.43 13.23 -5.93
CA TYR A 299 -1.32 12.92 -4.51
C TYR A 299 -0.18 13.71 -3.88
N ARG A 300 -0.41 14.20 -2.67
CA ARG A 300 0.59 14.99 -1.95
C ARG A 300 1.74 14.13 -1.48
N GLY A 301 2.97 14.66 -1.67
CA GLY A 301 4.20 14.15 -1.07
C GLY A 301 4.31 14.53 0.41
N SER A 302 5.55 14.68 0.87
CA SER A 302 5.86 15.06 2.27
C SER A 302 5.36 16.45 2.63
N GLY A 303 5.17 17.28 1.63
CA GLY A 303 4.72 18.66 1.71
C GLY A 303 5.86 19.66 1.84
N VAL A 304 5.61 20.89 1.37
CA VAL A 304 6.61 21.97 1.38
C VAL A 304 6.98 22.35 2.82
N ALA A 305 8.28 22.41 3.09
CA ALA A 305 8.85 22.88 4.37
C ALA A 305 9.16 24.38 4.32
N SER A 306 9.70 24.88 3.20
CA SER A 306 10.03 26.29 3.05
C SER A 306 10.13 26.75 1.61
N VAL A 307 9.81 28.03 1.39
CA VAL A 307 10.08 28.78 0.16
C VAL A 307 10.92 29.98 0.54
N VAL A 308 12.05 30.19 -0.13
CA VAL A 308 12.92 31.34 0.10
C VAL A 308 13.22 32.06 -1.20
N ILE A 309 13.31 33.41 -1.14
CA ILE A 309 13.75 34.26 -2.21
C ILE A 309 15.13 34.82 -1.81
N LYS A 310 16.12 34.64 -2.68
CA LYS A 310 17.48 35.13 -2.48
C LYS A 310 17.82 36.17 -3.56
N ASP A 311 18.61 37.16 -3.17
CA ASP A 311 19.22 38.07 -4.13
C ASP A 311 20.43 37.47 -4.87
N SER A 312 21.07 38.24 -5.74
CA SER A 312 22.25 37.82 -6.51
C SER A 312 23.46 37.51 -5.63
N ALA A 313 23.53 37.99 -4.40
CA ALA A 313 24.57 37.69 -3.42
C ALA A 313 24.22 36.45 -2.57
N GLY A 314 23.05 35.83 -2.79
CA GLY A 314 22.59 34.70 -2.03
C GLY A 314 21.92 35.03 -0.70
N VAL A 315 21.73 36.32 -0.40
CA VAL A 315 21.06 36.77 0.83
C VAL A 315 19.57 36.49 0.74
N VAL A 316 18.99 35.94 1.78
CA VAL A 316 17.53 35.66 1.85
C VAL A 316 16.81 36.97 2.11
N VAL A 317 16.00 37.43 1.16
CA VAL A 317 15.19 38.64 1.21
C VAL A 317 13.69 38.39 1.44
N GLY A 318 13.22 37.15 1.11
CA GLY A 318 11.85 36.71 1.37
C GLY A 318 11.83 35.27 1.83
N ARG A 319 10.92 34.95 2.75
CA ARG A 319 10.76 33.60 3.30
C ARG A 319 9.32 33.30 3.67
N GLY A 320 8.91 32.07 3.49
CA GLY A 320 7.63 31.53 3.97
C GLY A 320 7.64 30.01 3.98
N THR A 321 6.56 29.41 4.44
CA THR A 321 6.41 27.94 4.46
C THR A 321 6.02 27.40 3.08
N THR A 322 4.87 27.81 2.56
CA THR A 322 4.36 27.36 1.26
C THR A 322 4.36 28.47 0.22
N SER A 323 4.61 29.70 0.62
CA SER A 323 4.69 30.89 -0.24
C SER A 323 5.66 31.88 0.35
N ALA A 324 6.26 32.69 -0.51
CA ALA A 324 7.11 33.81 -0.11
C ALA A 324 6.83 34.98 -0.99
N SER A 325 7.00 36.20 -0.43
CA SER A 325 6.89 37.46 -1.16
C SER A 325 8.05 38.36 -0.79
N TYR A 326 8.41 39.21 -1.73
CA TYR A 326 9.40 40.27 -1.52
C TYR A 326 9.08 41.44 -2.43
N THR A 327 9.19 42.64 -1.91
CA THR A 327 9.12 43.90 -2.66
C THR A 327 10.48 44.59 -2.58
N LEU A 328 11.01 45.03 -3.74
CA LEU A 328 12.31 45.66 -3.79
C LEU A 328 12.28 47.01 -3.01
N GLU A 329 13.12 47.09 -1.99
CA GLU A 329 13.27 48.33 -1.17
C GLU A 329 14.50 49.15 -1.58
N SER A 330 15.11 48.82 -2.72
CA SER A 330 16.32 49.54 -3.18
C SER A 330 16.01 50.93 -3.75
N LYS A 331 16.95 51.82 -3.56
CA LYS A 331 17.03 53.10 -4.27
C LYS A 331 17.93 53.03 -5.52
N TYR A 332 18.52 51.88 -5.76
CA TYR A 332 19.37 51.61 -6.92
C TYR A 332 18.49 51.08 -8.04
N GLU A 333 18.81 51.50 -9.24
CA GLU A 333 18.15 51.12 -10.46
C GLU A 333 18.90 49.98 -11.16
N GLY A 334 18.28 49.32 -12.12
CA GLY A 334 18.91 48.32 -12.94
C GLY A 334 18.20 46.99 -12.93
N THR A 335 18.92 45.95 -13.39
CA THR A 335 18.45 44.60 -13.53
C THR A 335 18.78 43.78 -12.28
N TYR A 336 17.77 43.18 -11.66
CA TYR A 336 17.88 42.35 -10.48
C TYR A 336 17.58 40.91 -10.83
N THR A 337 18.41 39.99 -10.35
CA THR A 337 18.22 38.54 -10.48
C THR A 337 17.92 37.96 -9.12
N TRP A 338 16.86 37.17 -9.04
CA TRP A 338 16.37 36.53 -7.83
C TRP A 338 16.41 35.04 -8.00
N THR A 339 16.84 34.28 -6.97
CA THR A 339 16.81 32.86 -6.91
C THR A 339 15.75 32.44 -5.90
N ILE A 340 14.73 31.70 -6.38
CA ILE A 340 13.69 31.12 -5.55
C ILE A 340 14.09 29.67 -5.28
N VAL A 341 14.08 29.25 -4.01
CA VAL A 341 14.36 27.86 -3.61
C VAL A 341 13.19 27.38 -2.77
N ALA A 342 12.59 26.26 -3.19
CA ALA A 342 11.61 25.53 -2.40
C ALA A 342 12.25 24.27 -1.84
N THR A 343 11.93 23.92 -0.60
CA THR A 343 12.39 22.72 0.08
C THR A 343 11.17 21.98 0.65
N ASP A 344 11.08 20.68 0.47
CA ASP A 344 10.06 19.84 1.09
C ASP A 344 10.47 19.40 2.52
N LYS A 345 9.61 18.61 3.18
CA LYS A 345 9.86 18.16 4.56
C LYS A 345 10.86 17.01 4.68
N VAL A 346 11.20 16.34 3.56
CA VAL A 346 12.21 15.29 3.55
C VAL A 346 13.56 15.76 3.00
N GLY A 347 13.63 17.06 2.57
CA GLY A 347 14.89 17.71 2.22
C GLY A 347 15.15 17.86 0.71
N HIS A 348 14.23 17.44 -0.18
CA HIS A 348 14.40 17.70 -1.61
C HIS A 348 14.20 19.17 -1.91
N THR A 349 14.88 19.65 -2.94
CA THR A 349 14.88 21.06 -3.29
C THR A 349 14.65 21.29 -4.77
N SER A 350 13.92 22.36 -5.08
CA SER A 350 13.83 22.94 -6.42
C SER A 350 14.30 24.36 -6.40
N SER A 351 14.82 24.84 -7.53
CA SER A 351 15.27 26.21 -7.69
C SER A 351 14.81 26.79 -9.03
N LYS A 352 14.39 28.04 -9.02
CA LYS A 352 14.07 28.86 -10.20
C LYS A 352 14.67 30.25 -10.07
N THR A 353 15.05 30.86 -11.20
CA THR A 353 15.52 32.25 -11.27
C THR A 353 14.48 33.14 -11.94
N VAL A 354 14.34 34.37 -11.45
CA VAL A 354 13.50 35.44 -12.03
C VAL A 354 14.32 36.70 -12.13
N THR A 355 14.09 37.45 -13.19
CA THR A 355 14.73 38.76 -13.38
C THR A 355 13.66 39.84 -13.33
N THR A 356 13.92 40.93 -12.61
CA THR A 356 13.11 42.12 -12.59
C THR A 356 13.96 43.36 -13.00
N ARG A 357 13.33 44.36 -13.59
CA ARG A 357 14.01 45.58 -14.04
C ARG A 357 13.34 46.81 -13.44
N TYR A 358 14.16 47.67 -12.87
CA TYR A 358 13.69 48.82 -12.09
C TYR A 358 14.42 50.09 -12.50
N ASP A 359 13.67 51.14 -12.84
CA ASP A 359 14.20 52.43 -13.27
C ASP A 359 13.21 53.55 -12.85
N ILE A 360 13.66 54.43 -11.98
CA ILE A 360 12.87 55.54 -11.43
C ILE A 360 13.39 56.90 -11.87
N THR A 361 14.54 56.92 -12.53
CA THR A 361 15.13 58.17 -12.99
C THR A 361 14.43 58.64 -14.26
N LYS A 362 14.03 59.90 -14.27
CA LYS A 362 13.46 60.51 -15.46
C LYS A 362 14.56 60.74 -16.48
N PRO A 363 14.29 60.60 -17.78
CA PRO A 363 15.21 60.99 -18.81
C PRO A 363 15.69 62.46 -18.64
N GLY A 364 16.98 62.68 -18.83
CA GLY A 364 17.56 64.02 -18.84
C GLY A 364 17.25 64.73 -20.16
N ILE A 365 17.03 66.01 -20.09
CA ILE A 365 16.87 66.87 -21.27
C ILE A 365 17.85 67.99 -21.09
N ASP A 366 19.05 67.84 -21.62
CA ASP A 366 20.13 68.81 -21.55
C ASP A 366 20.28 69.53 -22.87
N GLY A 367 20.66 70.74 -22.81
CA GLY A 367 20.93 71.61 -23.99
C GLY A 367 21.11 73.02 -23.61
N THR A 368 21.84 73.70 -24.41
CA THR A 368 22.02 75.19 -24.28
C THR A 368 20.69 75.84 -24.54
N GLU A 369 20.36 76.86 -23.73
CA GLU A 369 19.25 77.69 -24.02
C GLU A 369 19.42 78.33 -25.42
N THR A 370 18.30 78.58 -26.12
CA THR A 370 18.30 79.17 -27.44
C THR A 370 19.14 80.44 -27.46
N SER A 371 20.13 80.47 -28.32
CA SER A 371 20.91 81.72 -28.54
C SER A 371 20.25 82.60 -29.58
N ILE A 372 20.31 83.91 -29.36
CA ILE A 372 19.82 84.88 -30.31
C ILE A 372 21.00 85.38 -31.13
N VAL A 373 20.92 85.32 -32.46
CA VAL A 373 21.86 85.99 -33.39
C VAL A 373 21.22 87.30 -33.83
N HIS A 374 21.79 88.46 -33.41
CA HIS A 374 21.37 89.71 -33.85
C HIS A 374 22.43 90.31 -34.81
N ASN A 375 22.03 90.71 -36.06
CA ASN A 375 22.91 91.22 -37.12
C ASN A 375 24.20 90.42 -37.38
N GLY A 376 24.11 89.09 -37.38
CA GLY A 376 25.24 88.16 -37.61
C GLY A 376 26.26 88.05 -36.48
N THR A 377 26.01 88.65 -35.31
CA THR A 377 26.86 88.55 -34.13
C THR A 377 26.22 87.65 -33.10
N LEU A 378 26.90 86.59 -32.71
CA LEU A 378 26.43 85.69 -31.62
C LEU A 378 26.46 86.51 -30.32
N ILE A 379 25.29 86.67 -29.71
CA ILE A 379 25.18 87.11 -28.33
C ILE A 379 25.37 85.87 -27.48
N SER A 380 26.43 85.82 -26.73
CA SER A 380 26.89 84.69 -25.95
C SER A 380 25.76 84.01 -25.12
N GLY A 381 25.52 82.75 -25.40
CA GLY A 381 24.57 81.93 -24.67
C GLY A 381 23.29 81.47 -25.40
N TYR A 382 23.14 81.80 -26.68
CA TYR A 382 21.95 81.53 -27.47
C TYR A 382 22.27 80.84 -28.81
N LEU A 383 21.42 79.89 -29.19
CA LEU A 383 21.46 79.20 -30.50
C LEU A 383 20.83 80.15 -31.59
N PRO A 384 21.13 79.91 -32.90
CA PRO A 384 20.46 80.59 -34.00
C PRO A 384 18.93 80.54 -33.90
N ASP A 385 18.29 81.59 -34.39
CA ASP A 385 16.91 82.01 -34.15
C ASP A 385 15.81 80.95 -34.38
N ASN A 386 16.08 79.86 -35.08
CA ASN A 386 15.06 78.95 -35.52
C ASN A 386 15.42 77.48 -35.24
N ILE A 387 16.34 77.21 -34.34
CA ILE A 387 16.78 75.85 -34.08
C ILE A 387 16.54 75.48 -32.63
N ILE A 388 15.96 74.31 -32.43
CA ILE A 388 15.89 73.59 -31.15
C ILE A 388 16.91 72.44 -31.20
N ASP A 389 17.94 72.54 -30.38
CA ASP A 389 19.01 71.54 -30.28
C ASP A 389 19.10 71.11 -28.83
N GLN A 390 18.74 69.88 -28.60
CA GLN A 390 18.69 69.30 -27.25
C GLN A 390 19.32 67.90 -27.23
N SER A 391 20.21 67.70 -26.29
CA SER A 391 20.69 66.37 -25.93
C SER A 391 19.77 65.72 -24.91
N ILE A 392 19.34 64.53 -25.18
CA ILE A 392 18.40 63.78 -24.35
C ILE A 392 19.06 62.45 -23.99
N ASP A 393 19.09 62.11 -22.72
CA ASP A 393 19.63 60.87 -22.27
C ASP A 393 18.74 60.23 -21.19
N ASP A 394 18.87 58.91 -21.07
CA ASP A 394 18.29 58.13 -20.01
C ASP A 394 19.45 57.43 -19.27
N LYS A 395 19.89 58.05 -18.19
CA LYS A 395 20.97 57.54 -17.35
C LYS A 395 20.48 57.28 -15.95
N PRO A 396 20.81 56.12 -15.35
CA PRO A 396 20.41 55.79 -14.00
C PRO A 396 21.10 56.74 -13.01
N TYR A 397 20.35 57.20 -12.04
CA TYR A 397 20.94 58.01 -10.94
C TYR A 397 21.89 57.15 -10.09
N ARG A 398 21.51 55.85 -9.86
CA ARG A 398 22.33 54.84 -9.18
C ARG A 398 22.00 53.47 -9.73
N SER A 399 22.81 52.92 -10.62
CA SER A 399 22.62 51.59 -11.16
C SER A 399 23.29 50.52 -10.28
N VAL A 400 22.69 49.32 -10.20
CA VAL A 400 23.26 48.15 -9.51
C VAL A 400 24.31 47.43 -10.35
N ASN A 401 24.21 47.44 -11.67
CA ASN A 401 25.06 46.65 -12.57
C ASN A 401 25.99 47.48 -13.43
N SER A 402 25.51 48.54 -14.01
CA SER A 402 26.26 49.36 -14.96
C SER A 402 25.65 50.78 -15.04
N PRO A 403 26.46 51.82 -15.28
CA PRO A 403 25.96 53.16 -15.57
C PRO A 403 24.99 53.23 -16.76
N ASN A 404 24.96 52.22 -17.60
CA ASN A 404 24.09 52.12 -18.78
C ASN A 404 22.95 51.10 -18.62
N ASP A 405 22.71 50.55 -17.41
CA ASP A 405 21.61 49.64 -17.14
C ASP A 405 20.33 50.42 -16.84
N THR A 406 19.73 50.96 -17.88
CA THR A 406 18.55 51.81 -17.87
C THR A 406 17.42 51.18 -18.68
N SER A 407 16.22 51.73 -18.56
CA SER A 407 15.08 51.29 -19.36
C SER A 407 15.15 51.76 -20.83
N GLY A 408 15.98 52.76 -21.13
CA GLY A 408 16.11 53.38 -22.44
C GLY A 408 14.91 54.30 -22.80
N LEU A 409 15.15 55.14 -23.78
CA LEU A 409 14.16 56.12 -24.25
C LEU A 409 13.02 55.41 -25.02
N LYS A 410 11.78 55.68 -24.65
CA LYS A 410 10.57 55.18 -25.31
C LYS A 410 10.00 56.17 -26.32
N SER A 411 9.97 57.44 -25.96
CA SER A 411 9.47 58.48 -26.85
C SER A 411 10.07 59.84 -26.55
N VAL A 412 10.30 60.61 -27.60
CA VAL A 412 10.63 62.02 -27.55
C VAL A 412 9.61 62.75 -28.39
N ILE A 413 8.88 63.73 -27.79
CA ILE A 413 7.79 64.50 -28.45
C ILE A 413 8.03 65.95 -28.23
N LEU A 414 8.02 66.76 -29.32
CA LEU A 414 8.04 68.17 -29.27
C LEU A 414 6.65 68.74 -29.58
N TYR A 415 6.13 69.48 -28.65
CA TYR A 415 4.85 70.21 -28.79
C TYR A 415 5.07 71.69 -29.04
N LYS A 416 4.33 72.22 -29.94
CA LYS A 416 4.04 73.65 -30.05
C LYS A 416 2.83 73.99 -29.19
N VAL A 417 2.92 74.97 -28.35
CA VAL A 417 1.83 75.38 -27.44
C VAL A 417 1.42 76.79 -27.74
N ILE A 418 0.14 76.97 -28.09
CA ILE A 418 -0.50 78.32 -28.32
C ILE A 418 -1.69 78.37 -27.35
N GLY A 419 -1.62 79.30 -26.39
CA GLY A 419 -2.63 79.36 -25.34
C GLY A 419 -2.73 78.11 -24.55
N THR A 420 -3.85 77.32 -24.62
CA THR A 420 -4.05 76.04 -23.99
C THR A 420 -3.91 74.91 -24.97
N GLU A 421 -3.78 75.12 -26.24
CA GLU A 421 -3.67 74.11 -27.29
C GLU A 421 -2.23 73.59 -27.42
N LYS A 422 -2.09 72.29 -27.55
CA LYS A 422 -0.82 71.63 -27.78
C LYS A 422 -0.87 70.88 -29.11
N THR A 423 -0.02 71.23 -30.01
CA THR A 423 0.13 70.55 -31.31
C THR A 423 1.47 69.78 -31.34
N VAL A 424 1.47 68.51 -31.71
CA VAL A 424 2.72 67.79 -31.92
C VAL A 424 3.37 68.25 -33.22
N ILE A 425 4.61 68.66 -33.13
CA ILE A 425 5.38 69.08 -34.31
C ILE A 425 6.55 68.14 -34.62
N TYR A 426 6.95 67.31 -33.63
CA TYR A 426 7.98 66.27 -33.78
C TYR A 426 7.66 65.10 -32.89
N GLY A 427 7.80 63.86 -33.41
CA GLY A 427 7.63 62.67 -32.60
C GLY A 427 6.26 62.02 -32.64
N SER A 428 5.27 62.57 -33.41
CA SER A 428 4.01 61.90 -33.62
C SER A 428 4.16 60.81 -34.69
N GLY A 429 4.52 59.61 -34.30
CA GLY A 429 4.22 58.45 -35.10
C GLY A 429 5.34 57.73 -35.78
N THR A 430 6.63 58.18 -35.92
CA THR A 430 7.65 57.28 -36.54
C THR A 430 9.12 57.66 -36.31
N LYS A 431 9.48 58.85 -35.85
CA LYS A 431 10.92 59.20 -35.73
C LYS A 431 11.41 59.46 -34.30
N ALA A 432 10.52 59.51 -33.34
CA ALA A 432 10.89 59.76 -31.94
C ALA A 432 10.18 58.73 -30.96
N THR A 433 9.74 57.59 -31.44
CA THR A 433 9.29 56.46 -30.62
C THR A 433 10.28 55.36 -30.78
N PHE A 434 10.71 54.81 -29.67
CA PHE A 434 11.66 53.68 -29.60
C PHE A 434 10.91 52.40 -29.25
N ASP A 435 11.30 51.28 -29.83
CA ASP A 435 10.71 50.01 -29.52
C ASP A 435 11.18 49.53 -28.13
N ALA A 436 10.36 48.76 -27.42
CA ALA A 436 10.67 48.24 -26.09
C ALA A 436 11.94 47.37 -26.05
N SER A 437 12.40 46.91 -27.20
CA SER A 437 13.67 46.21 -27.39
C SER A 437 14.85 47.13 -27.64
N ASP A 438 14.59 48.42 -27.87
CA ASP A 438 15.61 49.38 -28.22
C ASP A 438 16.20 49.97 -26.93
N THR A 439 17.45 49.67 -26.66
CA THR A 439 18.19 50.14 -25.48
C THR A 439 18.87 51.51 -25.70
N ASN A 440 18.45 52.27 -26.68
CA ASN A 440 18.98 53.61 -26.89
C ASN A 440 18.78 54.49 -25.66
N SER A 441 19.85 54.73 -24.94
CA SER A 441 19.87 55.58 -23.76
C SER A 441 20.10 57.07 -24.10
N SER A 442 20.35 57.42 -25.35
CA SER A 442 20.57 58.80 -25.77
C SER A 442 19.95 59.10 -27.14
N PHE A 443 19.46 60.27 -27.27
CA PHE A 443 18.90 60.81 -28.50
C PHE A 443 19.24 62.31 -28.64
N HIS A 444 19.63 62.74 -29.82
CA HIS A 444 19.87 64.15 -30.13
C HIS A 444 18.71 64.62 -30.95
N MET A 445 17.98 65.61 -30.41
CA MET A 445 16.87 66.30 -31.10
C MET A 445 17.33 67.58 -31.74
N TYR A 446 17.21 67.60 -33.05
CA TYR A 446 17.43 68.79 -33.84
C TYR A 446 16.18 69.08 -34.65
N TYR A 447 15.59 70.26 -34.45
CA TYR A 447 14.39 70.70 -35.13
C TYR A 447 14.52 72.14 -35.57
N GLU A 448 14.37 72.42 -36.86
CA GLU A 448 14.34 73.78 -37.44
C GLU A 448 12.92 74.28 -37.42
N LEU A 449 12.75 75.46 -36.82
CA LEU A 449 11.46 76.12 -36.70
C LEU A 449 11.11 76.82 -38.02
N PRO A 450 9.85 76.73 -38.50
CA PRO A 450 9.41 77.47 -39.69
C PRO A 450 9.51 78.97 -39.49
N ASP A 451 9.90 79.72 -40.53
CA ASP A 451 10.13 81.19 -40.52
C ASP A 451 8.88 82.00 -40.25
N ASP A 452 7.68 81.45 -40.39
CA ASP A 452 6.39 82.11 -40.27
C ASP A 452 5.69 81.91 -38.90
N GLU A 453 6.36 81.26 -37.94
CA GLU A 453 5.79 80.92 -36.62
C GLU A 453 5.68 82.17 -35.70
N LYS A 454 4.65 82.96 -35.87
CA LYS A 454 4.50 84.22 -35.16
C LYS A 454 3.76 84.22 -33.82
N GLU A 455 3.13 83.14 -33.42
CA GLU A 455 2.22 83.15 -32.26
C GLU A 455 2.44 82.06 -31.25
N VAL A 456 3.62 81.52 -31.17
CA VAL A 456 3.90 80.36 -30.22
C VAL A 456 4.16 80.93 -28.83
N ALA A 457 3.42 80.40 -27.82
CA ALA A 457 3.65 80.72 -26.42
C ALA A 457 4.92 80.08 -25.88
N TYR A 458 5.13 78.86 -26.24
CA TYR A 458 6.34 78.11 -25.91
C TYR A 458 6.34 76.71 -26.62
N TYR A 459 7.49 76.07 -26.64
CA TYR A 459 7.67 74.72 -27.06
C TYR A 459 7.82 73.87 -25.84
N LEU A 460 7.26 72.65 -25.88
CA LEU A 460 7.32 71.71 -24.78
C LEU A 460 7.88 70.35 -25.28
N ILE A 461 9.07 70.00 -24.82
CA ILE A 461 9.62 68.69 -25.01
C ILE A 461 9.06 67.75 -23.92
N VAL A 462 8.52 66.59 -24.31
CA VAL A 462 8.07 65.54 -23.41
C VAL A 462 8.81 64.28 -23.79
N VAL A 463 9.55 63.69 -22.86
CA VAL A 463 10.33 62.51 -23.04
C VAL A 463 9.83 61.48 -22.08
N SER A 464 9.62 60.25 -22.55
CA SER A 464 9.34 59.10 -21.70
C SER A 464 10.34 58.01 -21.97
N ASP A 465 10.68 57.21 -20.93
CA ASP A 465 11.43 56.00 -21.00
C ASP A 465 10.50 54.77 -21.07
N HIS A 466 11.07 53.55 -21.18
CA HIS A 466 10.31 52.31 -21.19
C HIS A 466 9.79 51.88 -19.80
N ALA A 467 10.35 52.40 -18.71
CA ALA A 467 9.84 52.21 -17.36
C ALA A 467 8.60 53.05 -17.04
N GLY A 468 8.32 54.07 -17.86
CA GLY A 468 7.18 54.98 -17.71
C GLY A 468 7.51 56.29 -16.99
N ASN A 469 8.79 56.63 -16.75
CA ASN A 469 9.18 57.89 -16.23
C ASN A 469 9.04 58.96 -17.33
N VAL A 470 8.64 60.18 -16.95
CA VAL A 470 8.38 61.25 -17.89
C VAL A 470 9.12 62.50 -17.43
N ALA A 471 9.94 63.05 -18.32
CA ALA A 471 10.55 64.34 -18.21
C ALA A 471 9.87 65.38 -19.13
N LYS A 472 9.87 66.66 -18.72
CA LYS A 472 9.30 67.72 -19.50
C LYS A 472 10.22 68.95 -19.42
N LYS A 473 10.54 69.57 -20.55
CA LYS A 473 11.28 70.83 -20.62
C LYS A 473 10.51 71.82 -21.46
N LYS A 474 10.31 73.00 -20.88
CA LYS A 474 9.69 74.15 -21.57
C LYS A 474 10.78 74.92 -22.19
N LEU A 475 10.62 75.27 -23.46
CA LEU A 475 11.47 76.16 -24.19
C LEU A 475 10.64 77.42 -24.57
N THR A 476 11.13 78.56 -24.24
CA THR A 476 10.44 79.84 -24.57
C THR A 476 10.69 80.20 -26.03
N SER A 477 9.69 80.71 -26.68
CA SER A 477 9.87 81.16 -28.04
C SER A 477 10.77 82.43 -28.08
N GLN A 478 11.58 82.45 -29.09
CA GLN A 478 12.50 83.57 -29.27
C GLN A 478 11.83 84.92 -29.46
N GLN A 479 10.70 84.94 -30.08
CA GLN A 479 9.97 86.14 -30.35
C GLN A 479 9.53 86.88 -29.07
N SER A 480 9.23 86.13 -28.01
CA SER A 480 8.94 86.80 -26.71
C SER A 480 10.21 87.31 -26.03
N LEU A 481 11.36 86.71 -26.25
CA LEU A 481 12.64 87.18 -25.77
C LEU A 481 13.12 88.45 -26.54
N LEU A 482 12.97 88.46 -27.86
CA LEU A 482 13.24 89.58 -28.68
C LEU A 482 12.36 90.78 -28.33
N THR A 483 11.10 90.55 -28.15
CA THR A 483 10.15 91.64 -27.75
C THR A 483 10.50 92.14 -26.36
N TRP A 484 10.90 91.30 -25.41
CA TRP A 484 11.35 91.74 -24.08
C TRP A 484 12.65 92.56 -24.14
N PHE A 485 13.60 92.10 -24.95
CA PHE A 485 14.89 92.71 -25.13
C PHE A 485 14.72 94.12 -25.75
N HIS A 486 13.95 94.25 -26.80
CA HIS A 486 13.64 95.53 -27.42
C HIS A 486 12.91 96.46 -26.48
N THR A 487 12.01 95.97 -25.65
CA THR A 487 11.22 96.82 -24.76
C THR A 487 12.01 97.24 -23.52
N ASN A 488 12.91 96.40 -23.00
CA ASN A 488 13.54 96.64 -21.69
C ASN A 488 15.01 97.07 -21.74
N ILE A 489 15.75 96.77 -22.79
CA ILE A 489 17.18 97.08 -22.86
C ILE A 489 17.54 98.22 -23.89
N ASP A 490 16.92 98.20 -25.05
CA ASP A 490 17.32 99.09 -26.11
C ASP A 490 16.41 100.32 -26.33
N GLY A 491 15.20 100.34 -25.80
CA GLY A 491 14.26 101.39 -25.94
C GLY A 491 13.95 101.76 -27.42
N SER A 492 14.45 101.02 -28.36
CA SER A 492 14.26 101.20 -29.79
C SER A 492 13.25 100.21 -30.34
N THR A 493 12.14 100.68 -30.84
CA THR A 493 11.23 99.96 -31.67
C THR A 493 11.90 99.66 -33.01
N TYR A 494 12.55 98.48 -33.19
CA TYR A 494 12.92 98.05 -34.54
C TYR A 494 11.64 97.65 -35.30
N ARG A 495 11.42 98.35 -36.35
CA ARG A 495 10.43 98.02 -37.39
C ARG A 495 10.98 96.97 -38.34
#